data_c628e3a16b26e725ccaa1a6d64bf2878
#
_entry.id   c628e3a16b26e725ccaa1a6d64bf2878
#
_cell.length_a   1.000
_cell.length_b   1.000
_cell.length_c   1.000
_cell.angle_alpha   90.00
_cell.angle_beta   90.00
_cell.angle_gamma   90.00
#
_symmetry.space_group_name_H-M   'P 1'
#
loop_
_entity.id
_entity.type
_entity.pdbx_description
1 polymer ?
#
loop_
_entity_poly.entity_id
_entity_poly.type
_entity_poly.pdbx_seq_one_letter_code
_entity_poly.pdbx_strand_id
1 'polypeptide(L)'
;MLSIYKEEMVWNTVKDKIATLFQLPAISQWTYPQFSQSIPVMEKKGYLAKNDQSLHLLNSKNSYLIGFTSGTSGTLKRCLYKMSGDVYNVKECEEYNIFCSTDTCANLFTINLLFSAHCLFSNVASACGANIISIGDFNVLASEHFDALIDVNTNVLIGIPCEIIQFIQVMQKKEKLLAINKVIFAGEALKAYQREIIKNTFGNDVHIIGAYACSEAGIIAFSLGEDNNSYELLTNQFFIERYQDRLLITSLDNMNVIPLLRYNLGDSADISLKGNIIRLTNIKRNNISFNFMGYIIEYETIVAVVHKFHPADISIQIHLSVAKDTREVITVWVPTGIFSPQQIKLLEKELTEIPDIYESKQLNQGYLVVNEVDPIQYIRSVRGKILYIVDNRD
;
A
#
# COMPACT_ATOMS: atom_id res chain seq x y z
N MET A 1 -5.95 18.72 -22.17
CA MET A 1 -7.07 18.91 -21.23
C MET A 1 -7.30 17.62 -20.49
N LEU A 2 -7.32 17.64 -19.16
CA LEU A 2 -7.74 16.48 -18.35
C LEU A 2 -9.26 16.41 -18.44
N SER A 3 -9.80 15.28 -18.87
CA SER A 3 -11.24 15.01 -18.84
C SER A 3 -11.60 14.24 -17.56
N ILE A 4 -12.80 14.47 -17.05
CA ILE A 4 -13.34 13.63 -15.97
C ILE A 4 -13.47 12.23 -16.54
N TYR A 5 -12.89 11.27 -15.84
CA TYR A 5 -13.01 9.85 -16.18
C TYR A 5 -14.48 9.42 -16.07
N LYS A 6 -14.96 8.72 -17.08
CA LYS A 6 -16.23 7.99 -17.04
C LYS A 6 -15.96 6.58 -17.52
N GLU A 7 -16.43 5.62 -16.78
CA GLU A 7 -16.23 4.19 -17.04
C GLU A 7 -16.71 3.79 -18.43
N GLU A 8 -17.79 4.39 -18.93
CA GLU A 8 -18.33 4.14 -20.27
C GLU A 8 -17.33 4.46 -21.38
N MET A 9 -16.42 5.40 -21.16
CA MET A 9 -15.41 5.80 -22.17
C MET A 9 -14.43 4.66 -22.46
N VAL A 10 -14.15 3.84 -21.47
CA VAL A 10 -13.18 2.73 -21.54
C VAL A 10 -13.89 1.39 -21.71
N TRP A 11 -15.17 1.29 -21.30
CA TRP A 11 -15.93 0.03 -21.29
C TRP A 11 -15.87 -0.75 -22.61
N ASN A 12 -16.10 -0.06 -23.75
CA ASN A 12 -16.12 -0.70 -25.06
C ASN A 12 -14.76 -1.30 -25.48
N THR A 13 -13.66 -0.89 -24.87
CA THR A 13 -12.32 -1.41 -25.15
C THR A 13 -11.97 -2.64 -24.29
N VAL A 14 -12.67 -2.84 -23.17
CA VAL A 14 -12.33 -3.89 -22.19
C VAL A 14 -13.39 -4.98 -22.03
N LYS A 15 -14.65 -4.73 -22.37
CA LYS A 15 -15.77 -5.66 -22.14
C LYS A 15 -15.57 -7.05 -22.74
N ASP A 16 -14.99 -7.16 -23.93
CA ASP A 16 -14.76 -8.44 -24.57
C ASP A 16 -13.65 -9.25 -23.89
N LYS A 17 -12.61 -8.56 -23.36
CA LYS A 17 -11.59 -9.19 -22.53
C LYS A 17 -12.19 -9.74 -21.24
N ILE A 18 -13.03 -8.94 -20.57
CA ILE A 18 -13.74 -9.33 -19.35
C ILE A 18 -14.65 -10.53 -19.65
N ALA A 19 -15.46 -10.46 -20.70
CA ALA A 19 -16.36 -11.55 -21.10
C ALA A 19 -15.61 -12.86 -21.30
N THR A 20 -14.47 -12.81 -21.96
CA THR A 20 -13.61 -13.98 -22.23
C THR A 20 -12.97 -14.50 -20.94
N LEU A 21 -12.33 -13.63 -20.16
CA LEU A 21 -11.59 -14.01 -18.95
C LEU A 21 -12.50 -14.67 -17.91
N PHE A 22 -13.70 -14.14 -17.75
CA PHE A 22 -14.66 -14.63 -16.74
C PHE A 22 -15.64 -15.66 -17.29
N GLN A 23 -15.55 -16.02 -18.58
CA GLN A 23 -16.45 -16.94 -19.26
C GLN A 23 -17.93 -16.49 -19.16
N LEU A 24 -18.18 -15.20 -19.29
CA LEU A 24 -19.47 -14.54 -19.23
C LEU A 24 -19.80 -13.85 -20.57
N PRO A 25 -20.12 -14.60 -21.64
CA PRO A 25 -20.25 -14.04 -23.00
C PRO A 25 -21.32 -12.94 -23.11
N ALA A 26 -22.32 -12.93 -22.25
CA ALA A 26 -23.34 -11.88 -22.23
C ALA A 26 -22.75 -10.47 -21.98
N ILE A 27 -21.63 -10.37 -21.27
CA ILE A 27 -20.96 -9.09 -20.95
C ILE A 27 -20.55 -8.35 -22.22
N SER A 28 -20.16 -9.03 -23.29
CA SER A 28 -19.80 -8.42 -24.58
C SER A 28 -20.94 -7.59 -25.20
N GLN A 29 -22.19 -7.89 -24.84
CA GLN A 29 -23.37 -7.19 -25.33
C GLN A 29 -23.84 -6.06 -24.38
N TRP A 30 -23.26 -5.99 -23.18
CA TRP A 30 -23.74 -5.05 -22.15
C TRP A 30 -23.12 -3.67 -22.33
N THR A 31 -23.90 -2.68 -21.95
CA THR A 31 -23.41 -1.35 -21.62
C THR A 31 -22.76 -1.37 -20.23
N TYR A 32 -21.95 -0.36 -19.90
CA TYR A 32 -21.36 -0.28 -18.56
C TYR A 32 -22.43 -0.22 -17.44
N PRO A 33 -23.54 0.54 -17.54
CA PRO A 33 -24.60 0.49 -16.53
C PRO A 33 -25.20 -0.90 -16.35
N GLN A 34 -25.41 -1.67 -17.43
CA GLN A 34 -25.89 -3.06 -17.32
C GLN A 34 -24.87 -3.95 -16.57
N PHE A 35 -23.59 -3.83 -16.88
CA PHE A 35 -22.52 -4.54 -16.18
C PHE A 35 -22.50 -4.19 -14.70
N SER A 36 -22.49 -2.91 -14.38
CA SER A 36 -22.36 -2.43 -13.00
C SER A 36 -23.57 -2.80 -12.13
N GLN A 37 -24.76 -2.94 -12.72
CA GLN A 37 -25.97 -3.36 -12.04
C GLN A 37 -26.10 -4.89 -11.90
N SER A 38 -25.60 -5.63 -12.90
CA SER A 38 -25.78 -7.09 -12.95
C SER A 38 -24.67 -7.86 -12.23
N ILE A 39 -23.46 -7.31 -12.18
CA ILE A 39 -22.32 -7.95 -11.53
C ILE A 39 -22.16 -7.35 -10.12
N PRO A 40 -22.29 -8.15 -9.06
CA PRO A 40 -22.12 -7.65 -7.69
C PRO A 40 -20.66 -7.27 -7.42
N VAL A 41 -20.46 -6.35 -6.48
CA VAL A 41 -19.13 -6.01 -5.97
C VAL A 41 -18.53 -7.22 -5.26
N MET A 42 -17.30 -7.57 -5.59
CA MET A 42 -16.53 -8.60 -4.90
C MET A 42 -15.87 -7.97 -3.68
N GLU A 43 -16.41 -8.24 -2.52
CA GLU A 43 -15.80 -7.85 -1.25
C GLU A 43 -14.69 -8.84 -0.84
N LYS A 44 -13.84 -8.45 0.11
CA LYS A 44 -12.74 -9.26 0.66
C LYS A 44 -13.20 -10.68 1.04
N LYS A 45 -14.38 -10.81 1.65
CA LYS A 45 -14.94 -12.12 2.03
C LYS A 45 -15.21 -13.01 0.82
N GLY A 46 -15.71 -12.43 -0.28
CA GLY A 46 -15.95 -13.16 -1.53
C GLY A 46 -14.63 -13.63 -2.19
N TYR A 47 -13.58 -12.79 -2.13
CA TYR A 47 -12.25 -13.18 -2.58
C TYR A 47 -11.69 -14.35 -1.75
N LEU A 48 -11.79 -14.30 -0.42
CA LEU A 48 -11.33 -15.39 0.46
C LEU A 48 -12.02 -16.71 0.18
N ALA A 49 -13.34 -16.69 -0.02
CA ALA A 49 -14.09 -17.90 -0.36
C ALA A 49 -13.64 -18.53 -1.69
N LYS A 50 -13.39 -17.70 -2.73
CA LYS A 50 -12.82 -18.19 -4.01
C LYS A 50 -11.40 -18.70 -3.82
N ASN A 51 -10.62 -18.04 -2.98
CA ASN A 51 -9.24 -18.42 -2.70
C ASN A 51 -9.17 -19.81 -2.05
N ASP A 52 -10.05 -20.14 -1.13
CA ASP A 52 -10.10 -21.46 -0.51
C ASP A 52 -10.50 -22.54 -1.54
N GLN A 53 -11.43 -22.23 -2.44
CA GLN A 53 -11.81 -23.11 -3.54
C GLN A 53 -10.67 -23.34 -4.55
N SER A 54 -9.71 -22.43 -4.67
CA SER A 54 -8.59 -22.53 -5.61
C SER A 54 -7.44 -23.44 -5.15
N LEU A 55 -7.49 -23.99 -3.94
CA LEU A 55 -6.43 -24.86 -3.41
C LEU A 55 -6.13 -26.09 -4.26
N HIS A 56 -7.14 -26.63 -4.95
CA HIS A 56 -6.94 -27.75 -5.87
C HIS A 56 -6.00 -27.42 -7.04
N LEU A 57 -5.87 -26.13 -7.41
CA LEU A 57 -4.98 -25.69 -8.48
C LEU A 57 -3.51 -25.88 -8.15
N LEU A 58 -3.14 -25.94 -6.85
CA LEU A 58 -1.77 -26.20 -6.43
C LEU A 58 -1.28 -27.61 -6.82
N ASN A 59 -2.18 -28.52 -7.13
CA ASN A 59 -1.87 -29.85 -7.61
C ASN A 59 -1.76 -29.90 -9.18
N SER A 60 -1.91 -28.76 -9.85
CA SER A 60 -1.75 -28.65 -11.29
C SER A 60 -0.28 -28.62 -11.68
N LYS A 61 0.01 -28.83 -12.99
CA LYS A 61 1.39 -28.75 -13.53
C LYS A 61 1.93 -27.32 -13.65
N ASN A 62 1.23 -26.32 -13.12
CA ASN A 62 1.64 -24.92 -13.18
C ASN A 62 2.45 -24.55 -11.95
N SER A 63 3.40 -23.63 -12.11
CA SER A 63 4.13 -23.03 -10.99
C SER A 63 3.44 -21.77 -10.52
N TYR A 64 3.36 -21.57 -9.19
CA TYR A 64 2.75 -20.41 -8.57
C TYR A 64 3.69 -19.79 -7.55
N LEU A 65 3.74 -18.46 -7.50
CA LEU A 65 4.22 -17.73 -6.34
C LEU A 65 3.07 -17.68 -5.31
N ILE A 66 3.30 -18.25 -4.15
CA ILE A 66 2.32 -18.26 -3.05
C ILE A 66 2.78 -17.25 -2.01
N GLY A 67 1.99 -16.21 -1.85
CA GLY A 67 2.23 -15.20 -0.82
C GLY A 67 1.09 -15.16 0.18
N PHE A 68 1.39 -14.64 1.36
CA PHE A 68 0.39 -14.38 2.39
C PHE A 68 0.43 -12.91 2.79
N THR A 69 -0.69 -12.40 3.26
CA THR A 69 -0.78 -11.04 3.79
C THR A 69 -1.49 -11.07 5.13
N SER A 70 -0.90 -10.39 6.11
CA SER A 70 -1.59 -10.08 7.34
C SER A 70 -2.68 -9.06 7.01
N GLY A 71 -3.92 -9.50 6.89
CA GLY A 71 -5.03 -8.56 6.84
C GLY A 71 -5.11 -7.77 8.15
N THR A 72 -5.62 -6.54 8.10
CA THR A 72 -5.98 -5.75 9.30
C THR A 72 -6.94 -6.48 10.25
N SER A 73 -7.49 -7.60 9.85
CA SER A 73 -8.42 -8.47 10.61
C SER A 73 -7.73 -9.69 11.24
N GLY A 74 -6.39 -9.76 11.30
CA GLY A 74 -5.66 -10.88 11.89
C GLY A 74 -5.65 -12.18 11.08
N THR A 75 -6.52 -12.34 10.09
CA THR A 75 -6.57 -13.55 9.26
C THR A 75 -5.60 -13.44 8.09
N LEU A 76 -4.65 -14.39 7.99
CA LEU A 76 -3.75 -14.47 6.84
C LEU A 76 -4.54 -14.74 5.56
N LYS A 77 -4.33 -13.88 4.56
CA LYS A 77 -4.85 -14.10 3.20
C LYS A 77 -3.75 -14.70 2.33
N ARG A 78 -4.05 -15.78 1.65
CA ARG A 78 -3.19 -16.35 0.62
C ARG A 78 -3.44 -15.64 -0.70
N CYS A 79 -2.38 -15.38 -1.45
CA CYS A 79 -2.42 -14.84 -2.80
C CYS A 79 -1.62 -15.76 -3.71
N LEU A 80 -2.17 -16.09 -4.87
CA LEU A 80 -1.57 -16.98 -5.84
C LEU A 80 -1.31 -16.23 -7.14
N TYR A 81 -0.05 -16.13 -7.54
CA TYR A 81 0.35 -15.52 -8.80
C TYR A 81 0.95 -16.59 -9.70
N LYS A 82 0.62 -16.57 -10.98
CA LYS A 82 1.27 -17.46 -11.96
C LYS A 82 2.72 -17.04 -12.16
N MET A 83 3.60 -18.03 -12.30
CA MET A 83 5.04 -17.84 -12.48
C MET A 83 5.47 -17.97 -13.97
N SER A 84 4.58 -17.71 -14.92
CA SER A 84 4.91 -17.73 -16.35
C SER A 84 5.45 -16.37 -16.80
N GLY A 85 6.49 -16.36 -17.64
CA GLY A 85 7.23 -15.16 -18.02
C GLY A 85 6.43 -14.07 -18.76
N ASP A 86 5.25 -14.41 -19.32
CA ASP A 86 4.39 -13.45 -20.03
C ASP A 86 3.48 -12.63 -19.10
N VAL A 87 3.63 -12.80 -17.81
CA VAL A 87 2.65 -12.37 -16.79
C VAL A 87 3.03 -11.05 -16.14
N TYR A 88 4.29 -10.65 -16.22
CA TYR A 88 4.73 -9.42 -15.58
C TYR A 88 4.63 -8.25 -16.56
N ASN A 89 4.30 -7.08 -16.04
CA ASN A 89 4.18 -5.81 -16.75
C ASN A 89 5.48 -5.35 -17.44
N VAL A 90 6.21 -6.28 -18.04
CA VAL A 90 7.54 -6.02 -18.61
C VAL A 90 7.48 -4.87 -19.59
N LYS A 91 6.52 -4.90 -20.52
CA LYS A 91 6.39 -3.88 -21.55
C LYS A 91 6.12 -2.49 -20.94
N GLU A 92 5.19 -2.41 -19.99
CA GLU A 92 4.88 -1.15 -19.30
C GLU A 92 6.04 -0.71 -18.43
N CYS A 93 6.70 -1.63 -17.72
CA CYS A 93 7.87 -1.31 -16.91
C CYS A 93 9.03 -0.78 -17.76
N GLU A 94 9.27 -1.33 -18.95
CA GLU A 94 10.28 -0.85 -19.88
C GLU A 94 9.87 0.51 -20.49
N GLU A 95 8.63 0.66 -20.93
CA GLU A 95 8.10 1.91 -21.51
C GLU A 95 8.23 3.09 -20.54
N TYR A 96 7.95 2.87 -19.26
CA TYR A 96 8.05 3.88 -18.24
C TYR A 96 9.42 3.93 -17.53
N ASN A 97 10.39 3.13 -17.99
CA ASN A 97 11.72 3.03 -17.37
C ASN A 97 11.69 2.73 -15.87
N ILE A 98 10.73 1.90 -15.44
CA ILE A 98 10.64 1.45 -14.04
C ILE A 98 11.84 0.54 -13.72
N PHE A 99 12.07 -0.47 -14.57
CA PHE A 99 13.23 -1.35 -14.55
C PHE A 99 13.83 -1.45 -15.96
N CYS A 100 15.15 -1.58 -16.02
CA CYS A 100 15.87 -1.80 -17.26
C CYS A 100 17.10 -2.69 -17.03
N SER A 101 17.69 -3.17 -18.13
CA SER A 101 18.83 -4.10 -18.09
C SER A 101 20.12 -3.52 -17.51
N THR A 102 20.21 -2.22 -17.32
CA THR A 102 21.33 -1.54 -16.65
C THR A 102 21.13 -1.38 -15.14
N ASP A 103 19.97 -1.75 -14.63
CA ASP A 103 19.67 -1.66 -13.21
C ASP A 103 20.28 -2.83 -12.43
N THR A 104 20.90 -2.51 -11.29
CA THR A 104 21.27 -3.46 -10.24
C THR A 104 20.53 -3.06 -8.97
N CYS A 105 19.51 -3.84 -8.65
CA CYS A 105 18.50 -3.51 -7.66
C CYS A 105 18.81 -4.17 -6.31
N ALA A 106 18.96 -3.39 -5.25
CA ALA A 106 18.92 -3.89 -3.88
C ALA A 106 17.46 -3.94 -3.40
N ASN A 107 16.94 -5.16 -3.24
CA ASN A 107 15.57 -5.39 -2.82
C ASN A 107 15.52 -5.54 -1.29
N LEU A 108 14.95 -4.53 -0.65
CA LEU A 108 14.83 -4.41 0.81
C LEU A 108 13.52 -4.99 1.36
N PHE A 109 12.57 -5.36 0.49
CA PHE A 109 11.33 -5.95 0.99
C PHE A 109 11.63 -7.18 1.85
N THR A 110 10.99 -7.26 3.00
CA THR A 110 11.10 -8.38 3.92
C THR A 110 10.84 -9.72 3.24
N ILE A 111 11.77 -10.68 3.34
CA ILE A 111 11.70 -12.02 2.73
C ILE A 111 10.93 -13.00 3.59
N ASN A 112 10.90 -12.80 4.91
CA ASN A 112 10.31 -13.71 5.89
C ASN A 112 8.77 -13.61 5.93
N LEU A 113 8.14 -14.48 6.75
CA LEU A 113 6.71 -14.47 7.05
C LEU A 113 5.79 -14.66 5.83
N LEU A 114 6.27 -15.35 4.80
CA LEU A 114 5.49 -15.75 3.63
C LEU A 114 4.99 -14.58 2.77
N PHE A 115 5.59 -13.41 2.86
CA PHE A 115 5.20 -12.25 2.06
C PHE A 115 5.63 -12.37 0.61
N SER A 116 4.76 -11.92 -0.31
CA SER A 116 4.99 -12.02 -1.75
C SER A 116 5.72 -10.82 -2.36
N ALA A 117 5.77 -9.67 -1.68
CA ALA A 117 6.28 -8.43 -2.27
C ALA A 117 7.73 -8.57 -2.76
N HIS A 118 8.62 -9.15 -1.96
CA HIS A 118 10.01 -9.38 -2.35
C HIS A 118 10.11 -10.16 -3.66
N CYS A 119 9.46 -11.32 -3.73
CA CYS A 119 9.48 -12.17 -4.91
C CYS A 119 8.79 -11.50 -6.11
N LEU A 120 7.67 -10.81 -5.89
CA LEU A 120 6.94 -10.13 -6.95
C LEU A 120 7.82 -9.07 -7.64
N PHE A 121 8.40 -8.15 -6.86
CA PHE A 121 9.25 -7.09 -7.40
C PHE A 121 10.54 -7.63 -8.02
N SER A 122 11.15 -8.67 -7.40
CA SER A 122 12.32 -9.35 -7.98
C SER A 122 12.00 -9.96 -9.34
N ASN A 123 10.83 -10.62 -9.47
CA ASN A 123 10.42 -11.25 -10.72
C ASN A 123 10.14 -10.21 -11.81
N VAL A 124 9.44 -9.12 -11.48
CA VAL A 124 9.17 -8.03 -12.43
C VAL A 124 10.49 -7.40 -12.91
N ALA A 125 11.39 -7.05 -11.99
CA ALA A 125 12.67 -6.47 -12.32
C ALA A 125 13.54 -7.41 -13.16
N SER A 126 13.62 -8.69 -12.80
CA SER A 126 14.35 -9.72 -13.55
C SER A 126 13.77 -9.93 -14.97
N ALA A 127 12.45 -9.90 -15.12
CA ALA A 127 11.79 -9.98 -16.41
C ALA A 127 12.13 -8.79 -17.32
N CYS A 128 12.39 -7.60 -16.75
CA CYS A 128 12.89 -6.43 -17.47
C CYS A 128 14.42 -6.45 -17.68
N GLY A 129 15.09 -7.55 -17.35
CA GLY A 129 16.54 -7.72 -17.51
C GLY A 129 17.42 -7.11 -16.43
N ALA A 130 16.84 -6.57 -15.35
CA ALA A 130 17.60 -6.00 -14.23
C ALA A 130 18.26 -7.09 -13.38
N ASN A 131 19.41 -6.76 -12.77
CA ASN A 131 20.05 -7.59 -11.76
C ASN A 131 19.38 -7.37 -10.39
N ILE A 132 19.26 -8.44 -9.60
CA ILE A 132 18.59 -8.38 -8.29
C ILE A 132 19.51 -8.88 -7.18
N ILE A 133 19.61 -8.07 -6.14
CA ILE A 133 20.27 -8.41 -4.88
C ILE A 133 19.22 -8.47 -3.79
N SER A 134 19.06 -9.63 -3.17
CA SER A 134 18.19 -9.83 -2.01
C SER A 134 18.92 -9.41 -0.74
N ILE A 135 18.47 -8.34 -0.09
CA ILE A 135 19.15 -7.82 1.12
C ILE A 135 18.65 -8.51 2.39
N GLY A 136 17.34 -8.68 2.54
CA GLY A 136 16.77 -9.22 3.79
C GLY A 136 16.90 -8.25 4.96
N ASP A 137 17.42 -8.73 6.10
CA ASP A 137 17.65 -7.88 7.27
C ASP A 137 18.94 -7.06 7.10
N PHE A 138 18.81 -5.82 6.69
CA PHE A 138 19.94 -4.91 6.48
C PHE A 138 20.58 -4.39 7.77
N ASN A 139 19.97 -4.59 8.95
CA ASN A 139 20.55 -4.16 10.22
C ASN A 139 21.79 -4.96 10.60
N VAL A 140 21.92 -6.19 10.07
CA VAL A 140 23.08 -7.07 10.31
C VAL A 140 24.19 -6.86 9.28
N LEU A 141 24.03 -5.95 8.30
CA LEU A 141 25.06 -5.70 7.30
C LEU A 141 26.30 -5.03 7.91
N ALA A 142 27.45 -5.63 7.68
CA ALA A 142 28.77 -5.06 8.00
C ALA A 142 29.29 -4.18 6.84
N SER A 143 30.39 -3.47 7.05
CA SER A 143 30.95 -2.56 6.04
C SER A 143 31.32 -3.26 4.74
N GLU A 144 31.85 -4.48 4.82
CA GLU A 144 32.21 -5.30 3.66
C GLU A 144 31.02 -5.67 2.76
N HIS A 145 29.82 -5.75 3.32
CA HIS A 145 28.61 -5.99 2.53
C HIS A 145 28.27 -4.75 1.68
N PHE A 146 28.44 -3.55 2.24
CA PHE A 146 28.26 -2.32 1.47
C PHE A 146 29.32 -2.16 0.39
N ASP A 147 30.58 -2.58 0.67
CA ASP A 147 31.64 -2.59 -0.36
C ASP A 147 31.25 -3.53 -1.51
N ALA A 148 30.71 -4.70 -1.23
CA ALA A 148 30.21 -5.60 -2.26
C ALA A 148 29.04 -5.01 -3.06
N LEU A 149 28.14 -4.25 -2.42
CA LEU A 149 27.06 -3.54 -3.13
C LEU A 149 27.59 -2.43 -4.04
N ILE A 150 28.68 -1.76 -3.64
CA ILE A 150 29.37 -0.77 -4.46
C ILE A 150 30.05 -1.44 -5.64
N ASP A 151 30.78 -2.53 -5.42
CA ASP A 151 31.52 -3.27 -6.44
C ASP A 151 30.63 -3.78 -7.59
N VAL A 152 29.39 -4.14 -7.30
CA VAL A 152 28.39 -4.56 -8.30
C VAL A 152 27.58 -3.40 -8.88
N ASN A 153 27.95 -2.15 -8.59
CA ASN A 153 27.29 -0.95 -9.06
C ASN A 153 25.78 -0.92 -8.73
N THR A 154 25.42 -1.22 -7.50
CA THR A 154 24.02 -1.11 -7.05
C THR A 154 23.53 0.32 -7.24
N ASN A 155 22.50 0.50 -8.08
CA ASN A 155 21.99 1.81 -8.47
C ASN A 155 20.47 1.99 -8.25
N VAL A 156 19.76 0.93 -7.82
CA VAL A 156 18.32 0.96 -7.52
C VAL A 156 18.05 0.43 -6.13
N LEU A 157 17.22 1.12 -5.34
CA LEU A 157 16.64 0.59 -4.10
C LEU A 157 15.16 0.27 -4.32
N ILE A 158 14.73 -0.90 -3.81
CA ILE A 158 13.33 -1.32 -3.85
C ILE A 158 12.88 -1.66 -2.43
N GLY A 159 11.78 -1.10 -1.93
CA GLY A 159 11.30 -1.43 -0.58
C GLY A 159 10.08 -0.64 -0.13
N ILE A 160 9.72 -0.80 1.14
CA ILE A 160 8.75 0.06 1.81
C ILE A 160 9.46 1.37 2.18
N PRO A 161 8.82 2.56 2.08
CA PRO A 161 9.47 3.83 2.41
C PRO A 161 10.24 3.84 3.72
N CYS A 162 9.67 3.29 4.80
CA CYS A 162 10.39 3.25 6.09
C CYS A 162 11.63 2.34 6.06
N GLU A 163 11.61 1.21 5.35
CA GLU A 163 12.78 0.33 5.20
C GLU A 163 13.89 1.00 4.39
N ILE A 164 13.52 1.73 3.33
CA ILE A 164 14.48 2.52 2.53
C ILE A 164 15.19 3.57 3.40
N ILE A 165 14.43 4.31 4.24
CA ILE A 165 15.03 5.32 5.13
C ILE A 165 15.94 4.66 6.18
N GLN A 166 15.53 3.54 6.76
CA GLN A 166 16.36 2.81 7.72
C GLN A 166 17.65 2.27 7.06
N PHE A 167 17.54 1.74 5.84
CA PHE A 167 18.72 1.30 5.08
C PHE A 167 19.70 2.47 4.83
N ILE A 168 19.19 3.65 4.43
CA ILE A 168 20.00 4.86 4.28
C ILE A 168 20.71 5.20 5.60
N GLN A 169 20.03 5.14 6.73
CA GLN A 169 20.62 5.42 8.05
C GLN A 169 21.72 4.40 8.40
N VAL A 170 21.51 3.11 8.14
CA VAL A 170 22.54 2.08 8.35
C VAL A 170 23.76 2.32 7.45
N MET A 171 23.53 2.61 6.17
CA MET A 171 24.56 2.94 5.20
C MET A 171 25.41 4.15 5.66
N GLN A 172 24.76 5.24 6.07
CA GLN A 172 25.44 6.44 6.58
C GLN A 172 26.23 6.15 7.86
N LYS A 173 25.68 5.37 8.79
CA LYS A 173 26.36 4.96 10.03
C LYS A 173 27.63 4.13 9.75
N LYS A 174 27.68 3.44 8.61
CA LYS A 174 28.86 2.68 8.15
C LYS A 174 29.82 3.52 7.31
N GLU A 175 29.53 4.83 7.14
CA GLU A 175 30.30 5.74 6.31
C GLU A 175 30.44 5.27 4.85
N LYS A 176 29.38 4.59 4.34
CA LYS A 176 29.29 4.11 2.97
C LYS A 176 28.25 4.91 2.20
N LEU A 177 28.45 5.02 0.89
CA LEU A 177 27.51 5.67 -0.01
C LEU A 177 27.39 4.86 -1.31
N LEU A 178 26.18 4.42 -1.62
CA LEU A 178 25.84 3.80 -2.90
C LEU A 178 25.48 4.89 -3.92
N ALA A 179 25.80 4.65 -5.19
CA ALA A 179 25.46 5.56 -6.29
C ALA A 179 24.01 5.31 -6.78
N ILE A 180 23.04 5.50 -5.90
CA ILE A 180 21.62 5.24 -6.20
C ILE A 180 21.06 6.36 -7.08
N ASN A 181 20.54 5.99 -8.24
CA ASN A 181 19.85 6.89 -9.17
C ASN A 181 18.33 6.64 -9.26
N LYS A 182 17.84 5.54 -8.67
CA LYS A 182 16.41 5.18 -8.70
C LYS A 182 15.99 4.56 -7.37
N VAL A 183 14.83 4.98 -6.87
CA VAL A 183 14.18 4.42 -5.68
C VAL A 183 12.76 4.02 -6.04
N ILE A 184 12.42 2.75 -5.85
CA ILE A 184 11.08 2.22 -6.12
C ILE A 184 10.47 1.80 -4.80
N PHE A 185 9.32 2.37 -4.47
CA PHE A 185 8.65 2.06 -3.22
C PHE A 185 7.23 1.54 -3.44
N ALA A 186 6.76 0.72 -2.52
CA ALA A 186 5.37 0.26 -2.47
C ALA A 186 4.93 0.01 -1.04
N GLY A 187 3.63 -0.17 -0.87
CA GLY A 187 3.05 -0.64 0.37
C GLY A 187 2.55 0.46 1.30
N GLU A 188 3.12 1.64 1.25
CA GLU A 188 2.63 2.86 1.91
C GLU A 188 3.00 4.09 1.08
N ALA A 189 2.35 5.22 1.34
CA ALA A 189 2.68 6.48 0.69
C ALA A 189 4.04 7.02 1.16
N LEU A 190 4.81 7.58 0.25
CA LEU A 190 6.07 8.25 0.58
C LEU A 190 5.76 9.63 1.17
N LYS A 191 6.24 9.89 2.38
CA LYS A 191 6.05 11.17 3.07
C LYS A 191 7.06 12.21 2.63
N ALA A 192 6.72 13.49 2.79
CA ALA A 192 7.57 14.60 2.38
C ALA A 192 8.97 14.52 2.99
N TYR A 193 9.07 14.26 4.30
CA TYR A 193 10.37 14.14 4.98
C TYR A 193 11.20 12.94 4.48
N GLN A 194 10.56 11.82 4.11
CA GLN A 194 11.26 10.65 3.56
C GLN A 194 11.84 10.96 2.18
N ARG A 195 11.06 11.67 1.34
CA ARG A 195 11.52 12.16 0.05
C ARG A 195 12.74 13.09 0.20
N GLU A 196 12.67 14.00 1.17
CA GLU A 196 13.77 14.93 1.44
C GLU A 196 15.04 14.17 1.85
N ILE A 197 14.95 13.18 2.73
CA ILE A 197 16.08 12.32 3.11
C ILE A 197 16.67 11.62 1.89
N ILE A 198 15.84 11.03 1.02
CA ILE A 198 16.29 10.34 -0.20
C ILE A 198 17.04 11.33 -1.11
N LYS A 199 16.47 12.51 -1.38
CA LYS A 199 17.08 13.52 -2.25
C LYS A 199 18.36 14.10 -1.65
N ASN A 200 18.40 14.34 -0.34
CA ASN A 200 19.60 14.83 0.34
C ASN A 200 20.73 13.80 0.34
N THR A 201 20.41 12.51 0.30
CA THR A 201 21.41 11.43 0.29
C THR A 201 21.93 11.13 -1.10
N PHE A 202 21.06 11.04 -2.09
CA PHE A 202 21.38 10.53 -3.43
C PHE A 202 21.38 11.62 -4.52
N GLY A 203 21.01 12.85 -4.18
CA GLY A 203 20.90 13.97 -5.11
C GLY A 203 19.47 14.23 -5.61
N ASN A 204 19.26 15.45 -6.12
CA ASN A 204 17.94 15.87 -6.59
C ASN A 204 17.46 15.13 -7.85
N ASP A 205 18.38 14.56 -8.61
CA ASP A 205 18.09 13.84 -9.86
C ASP A 205 17.71 12.38 -9.65
N VAL A 206 17.65 11.92 -8.39
CA VAL A 206 17.21 10.56 -8.07
C VAL A 206 15.74 10.35 -8.48
N HIS A 207 15.49 9.35 -9.31
CA HIS A 207 14.15 8.98 -9.74
C HIS A 207 13.42 8.25 -8.62
N ILE A 208 12.33 8.82 -8.12
CA ILE A 208 11.53 8.23 -7.05
C ILE A 208 10.21 7.76 -7.65
N ILE A 209 9.96 6.45 -7.66
CA ILE A 209 8.83 5.81 -8.30
C ILE A 209 7.99 5.10 -7.24
N GLY A 210 6.71 5.42 -7.15
CA GLY A 210 5.75 4.72 -6.30
C GLY A 210 5.01 3.62 -7.07
N ALA A 211 4.87 2.44 -6.49
CA ALA A 211 4.00 1.40 -6.99
C ALA A 211 2.75 1.28 -6.11
N TYR A 212 1.58 1.56 -6.69
CA TYR A 212 0.30 1.26 -6.06
C TYR A 212 -0.02 -0.20 -6.31
N ALA A 213 -0.04 -0.98 -5.25
CA ALA A 213 -0.15 -2.42 -5.31
C ALA A 213 -0.97 -2.98 -4.15
N CYS A 214 -1.66 -4.09 -4.38
CA CYS A 214 -2.22 -4.90 -3.30
C CYS A 214 -1.91 -6.38 -3.55
N SER A 215 -1.97 -7.16 -2.48
CA SER A 215 -1.60 -8.58 -2.58
C SER A 215 -2.56 -9.40 -3.44
N GLU A 216 -3.79 -8.96 -3.62
CA GLU A 216 -4.79 -9.65 -4.45
C GLU A 216 -4.60 -9.37 -5.95
N ALA A 217 -4.12 -8.18 -6.30
CA ALA A 217 -3.94 -7.74 -7.68
C ALA A 217 -2.49 -7.75 -8.16
N GLY A 218 -1.52 -7.66 -7.25
CA GLY A 218 -0.15 -7.30 -7.60
C GLY A 218 -0.01 -5.79 -7.80
N ILE A 219 0.82 -5.36 -8.75
CA ILE A 219 1.03 -3.95 -9.09
C ILE A 219 -0.13 -3.48 -9.97
N ILE A 220 -0.78 -2.39 -9.56
CA ILE A 220 -1.95 -1.81 -10.23
C ILE A 220 -1.58 -0.56 -11.03
N ALA A 221 -0.70 0.27 -10.47
CA ALA A 221 -0.33 1.55 -11.07
C ALA A 221 1.06 1.99 -10.60
N PHE A 222 1.73 2.85 -11.38
CA PHE A 222 2.99 3.48 -11.01
C PHE A 222 2.86 5.00 -10.93
N SER A 223 3.53 5.62 -9.96
CA SER A 223 3.70 7.06 -9.86
C SER A 223 4.97 7.45 -10.63
N LEU A 224 4.80 8.27 -11.65
CA LEU A 224 5.88 8.71 -12.56
C LEU A 224 6.19 10.21 -12.43
N GLY A 225 5.50 10.89 -11.53
CA GLY A 225 5.66 12.32 -11.31
C GLY A 225 6.54 12.65 -10.11
N GLU A 226 7.02 13.89 -10.05
CA GLU A 226 7.86 14.37 -8.93
C GLU A 226 7.13 14.38 -7.59
N ASP A 227 5.82 14.55 -7.58
CA ASP A 227 4.98 14.64 -6.39
C ASP A 227 4.55 13.27 -5.83
N ASN A 228 4.69 12.17 -6.60
CA ASN A 228 4.22 10.80 -6.29
C ASN A 228 2.75 10.72 -5.81
N ASN A 229 1.95 11.74 -6.12
CA ASN A 229 0.53 11.77 -5.77
C ASN A 229 -0.36 11.37 -6.94
N SER A 230 0.24 11.09 -8.11
CA SER A 230 -0.43 10.71 -9.34
C SER A 230 0.11 9.37 -9.83
N TYR A 231 -0.76 8.38 -9.92
CA TYR A 231 -0.42 7.01 -10.33
C TYR A 231 -1.07 6.71 -11.67
N GLU A 232 -0.30 6.25 -12.63
CA GLU A 232 -0.78 5.81 -13.95
C GLU A 232 -1.17 4.33 -13.90
N LEU A 233 -2.43 4.05 -14.21
CA LEU A 233 -3.02 2.70 -14.17
C LEU A 233 -2.42 1.82 -15.27
N LEU A 234 -2.14 0.56 -14.94
CA LEU A 234 -1.79 -0.48 -15.90
C LEU A 234 -3.03 -0.94 -16.67
N THR A 235 -3.40 -0.16 -17.69
CA THR A 235 -4.67 -0.29 -18.43
C THR A 235 -4.78 -1.59 -19.25
N ASN A 236 -3.67 -2.26 -19.53
CA ASN A 236 -3.68 -3.57 -20.19
C ASN A 236 -4.10 -4.70 -19.24
N GLN A 237 -3.96 -4.48 -17.92
CA GLN A 237 -4.18 -5.48 -16.87
C GLN A 237 -5.44 -5.24 -16.07
N PHE A 238 -5.84 -3.98 -15.94
CA PHE A 238 -6.96 -3.63 -15.08
C PHE A 238 -7.93 -2.64 -15.73
N PHE A 239 -9.21 -2.93 -15.52
CA PHE A 239 -10.28 -1.95 -15.66
C PHE A 239 -10.63 -1.43 -14.26
N ILE A 240 -10.73 -0.11 -14.11
CA ILE A 240 -11.01 0.55 -12.84
C ILE A 240 -12.36 1.24 -12.86
N GLU A 241 -13.07 1.19 -11.73
CA GLU A 241 -14.36 1.82 -11.51
C GLU A 241 -14.35 2.63 -10.22
N ARG A 242 -15.05 3.79 -10.24
CA ARG A 242 -15.42 4.48 -9.00
C ARG A 242 -16.88 4.17 -8.69
N TYR A 243 -17.11 3.45 -7.60
CA TYR A 243 -18.45 3.04 -7.18
C TYR A 243 -18.68 3.41 -5.71
N GLN A 244 -19.59 4.35 -5.45
CA GLN A 244 -19.92 4.82 -4.07
C GLN A 244 -18.66 5.18 -3.27
N ASP A 245 -17.80 6.05 -3.80
CA ASP A 245 -16.52 6.46 -3.21
C ASP A 245 -15.51 5.32 -2.92
N ARG A 246 -15.67 4.18 -3.61
CA ARG A 246 -14.75 3.05 -3.56
C ARG A 246 -14.11 2.83 -4.93
N LEU A 247 -12.85 2.44 -4.90
CA LEU A 247 -12.17 1.93 -6.09
C LEU A 247 -12.45 0.45 -6.23
N LEU A 248 -13.04 0.08 -7.38
CA LEU A 248 -13.17 -1.31 -7.78
C LEU A 248 -12.23 -1.58 -8.94
N ILE A 249 -11.63 -2.77 -8.97
CA ILE A 249 -10.84 -3.23 -10.11
C ILE A 249 -11.38 -4.53 -10.68
N THR A 250 -11.25 -4.65 -11.99
CA THR A 250 -11.53 -5.89 -12.73
C THR A 250 -10.28 -6.28 -13.52
N SER A 251 -9.81 -7.52 -13.35
CA SER A 251 -8.67 -8.06 -14.09
C SER A 251 -9.01 -8.17 -15.58
N LEU A 252 -8.03 -7.84 -16.44
CA LEU A 252 -8.11 -7.97 -17.89
C LEU A 252 -7.19 -9.07 -18.43
N ASP A 253 -6.41 -9.70 -17.54
CA ASP A 253 -5.51 -10.79 -17.85
C ASP A 253 -5.58 -11.92 -16.82
N ASN A 254 -4.79 -12.97 -17.01
CA ASN A 254 -4.76 -14.17 -16.18
C ASN A 254 -3.59 -14.18 -15.19
N MET A 255 -2.96 -13.05 -14.87
CA MET A 255 -1.81 -13.03 -13.97
C MET A 255 -2.17 -13.60 -12.61
N ASN A 256 -3.29 -13.19 -12.07
CA ASN A 256 -3.81 -13.73 -10.82
C ASN A 256 -4.57 -15.03 -11.08
N VAL A 257 -4.28 -16.04 -10.26
CA VAL A 257 -5.01 -17.33 -10.30
C VAL A 257 -6.49 -17.13 -10.04
N ILE A 258 -6.83 -16.14 -9.22
CA ILE A 258 -8.19 -15.70 -8.96
C ILE A 258 -8.37 -14.34 -9.63
N PRO A 259 -8.93 -14.29 -10.84
CA PRO A 259 -9.19 -13.03 -11.51
C PRO A 259 -10.18 -12.19 -10.67
N LEU A 260 -9.87 -10.92 -10.54
CA LEU A 260 -10.68 -9.98 -9.79
C LEU A 260 -11.79 -9.44 -10.69
N LEU A 261 -13.04 -9.55 -10.26
CA LEU A 261 -14.21 -9.01 -10.96
C LEU A 261 -14.92 -8.05 -10.04
N ARG A 262 -14.84 -6.74 -10.35
CA ARG A 262 -15.37 -5.66 -9.51
C ARG A 262 -14.92 -5.75 -8.05
N TYR A 263 -13.64 -6.05 -7.84
CA TYR A 263 -13.06 -6.23 -6.52
C TYR A 263 -12.87 -4.88 -5.82
N ASN A 264 -13.41 -4.77 -4.60
CA ASN A 264 -13.25 -3.60 -3.75
C ASN A 264 -11.85 -3.58 -3.13
N LEU A 265 -11.02 -2.61 -3.56
CA LEU A 265 -9.66 -2.41 -3.03
C LEU A 265 -9.65 -1.94 -1.57
N GLY A 266 -10.77 -1.39 -1.09
CA GLY A 266 -10.85 -0.73 0.21
C GLY A 266 -10.23 0.67 0.19
N ASP A 267 -10.04 1.24 -0.98
CA ASP A 267 -9.51 2.59 -1.18
C ASP A 267 -10.50 3.45 -1.96
N SER A 268 -10.34 4.77 -1.89
CA SER A 268 -10.92 5.76 -2.77
C SER A 268 -9.84 6.52 -3.51
N ALA A 269 -10.14 7.08 -4.67
CA ALA A 269 -9.25 7.99 -5.39
C ALA A 269 -10.04 8.86 -6.35
N ASP A 270 -9.42 9.96 -6.77
CA ASP A 270 -9.86 10.70 -7.94
C ASP A 270 -9.28 10.03 -9.19
N ILE A 271 -10.15 9.83 -10.19
CA ILE A 271 -9.76 9.20 -11.46
C ILE A 271 -9.87 10.24 -12.57
N SER A 272 -8.83 10.35 -13.38
CA SER A 272 -8.79 11.23 -14.54
C SER A 272 -8.28 10.51 -15.78
N LEU A 273 -8.68 10.98 -16.96
CA LEU A 273 -8.27 10.44 -18.25
C LEU A 273 -7.57 11.52 -19.07
N LYS A 274 -6.39 11.18 -19.60
CA LYS A 274 -5.65 12.02 -20.55
C LYS A 274 -5.18 11.16 -21.74
N GLY A 275 -5.83 11.29 -22.88
CA GLY A 275 -5.64 10.34 -23.98
C GLY A 275 -6.08 8.95 -23.54
N ASN A 276 -5.17 7.98 -23.57
CA ASN A 276 -5.40 6.61 -23.11
C ASN A 276 -4.84 6.36 -21.68
N ILE A 277 -4.28 7.38 -21.04
CA ILE A 277 -3.66 7.25 -19.72
C ILE A 277 -4.70 7.54 -18.66
N ILE A 278 -4.98 6.57 -17.81
CA ILE A 278 -5.84 6.71 -16.63
C ILE A 278 -4.95 6.99 -15.44
N ARG A 279 -5.25 8.07 -14.71
CA ARG A 279 -4.51 8.50 -13.53
C ARG A 279 -5.36 8.45 -12.30
N LEU A 280 -4.77 7.93 -11.22
CA LEU A 280 -5.32 7.91 -9.87
C LEU A 280 -4.59 8.95 -9.03
N THR A 281 -5.34 9.83 -8.38
CA THR A 281 -4.80 10.82 -7.45
C THR A 281 -5.59 10.78 -6.15
N ASN A 282 -5.05 11.36 -5.09
CA ASN A 282 -5.71 11.40 -3.78
C ASN A 282 -6.14 10.01 -3.28
N ILE A 283 -5.30 8.99 -3.50
CA ILE A 283 -5.60 7.63 -3.03
C ILE A 283 -5.65 7.63 -1.50
N LYS A 284 -6.80 7.23 -0.96
CA LYS A 284 -7.04 7.16 0.49
C LYS A 284 -7.63 5.83 0.85
N ARG A 285 -7.21 5.28 1.99
CA ARG A 285 -7.82 4.09 2.57
C ARG A 285 -9.23 4.43 3.06
N ASN A 286 -10.22 3.64 2.64
CA ASN A 286 -11.59 3.77 3.13
C ASN A 286 -11.70 3.06 4.48
N ASN A 287 -12.24 3.78 5.45
CA ASN A 287 -12.70 3.27 6.74
C ASN A 287 -11.70 2.40 7.52
N ILE A 288 -10.73 3.05 8.14
CA ILE A 288 -10.07 2.50 9.31
C ILE A 288 -10.89 2.96 10.52
N SER A 289 -11.57 2.04 11.18
CA SER A 289 -12.39 2.31 12.35
C SER A 289 -12.12 1.30 13.46
N PHE A 290 -12.46 1.66 14.66
CA PHE A 290 -12.38 0.78 15.83
C PHE A 290 -13.61 0.93 16.70
N ASN A 291 -13.94 -0.13 17.44
CA ASN A 291 -15.00 -0.08 18.43
C ASN A 291 -14.43 0.43 19.75
N PHE A 292 -15.12 1.36 20.38
CA PHE A 292 -14.82 1.89 21.71
C PHE A 292 -16.10 2.01 22.51
N MET A 293 -16.24 1.19 23.55
CA MET A 293 -17.42 1.14 24.41
C MET A 293 -18.75 1.02 23.62
N GLY A 294 -18.74 0.28 22.51
CA GLY A 294 -19.90 0.08 21.65
C GLY A 294 -20.08 1.12 20.53
N TYR A 295 -19.29 2.21 20.54
CA TYR A 295 -19.28 3.21 19.45
C TYR A 295 -18.25 2.85 18.40
N ILE A 296 -18.56 3.12 17.13
CA ILE A 296 -17.62 2.95 16.01
C ILE A 296 -16.95 4.29 15.75
N ILE A 297 -15.66 4.40 16.06
CA ILE A 297 -14.88 5.62 15.84
C ILE A 297 -14.01 5.43 14.61
N GLU A 298 -14.12 6.36 13.66
CA GLU A 298 -13.27 6.36 12.47
C GLU A 298 -11.92 6.98 12.78
N TYR A 299 -10.83 6.34 12.32
CA TYR A 299 -9.47 6.85 12.46
C TYR A 299 -9.34 8.27 11.92
N GLU A 300 -9.96 8.56 10.77
CA GLU A 300 -9.93 9.88 10.13
C GLU A 300 -10.56 10.97 11.00
N THR A 301 -11.49 10.63 11.87
CA THR A 301 -12.06 11.60 12.83
C THR A 301 -10.98 12.07 13.82
N ILE A 302 -10.15 11.16 14.30
CA ILE A 302 -9.00 11.47 15.17
C ILE A 302 -7.96 12.29 14.40
N VAL A 303 -7.59 11.84 13.19
CA VAL A 303 -6.63 12.52 12.30
C VAL A 303 -7.07 13.96 12.02
N ALA A 304 -8.35 14.19 11.72
CA ALA A 304 -8.88 15.51 11.42
C ALA A 304 -8.71 16.50 12.60
N VAL A 305 -8.86 16.02 13.83
CA VAL A 305 -8.59 16.84 15.02
C VAL A 305 -7.10 17.14 15.15
N VAL A 306 -6.23 16.14 14.99
CA VAL A 306 -4.76 16.32 15.07
C VAL A 306 -4.28 17.33 14.01
N HIS A 307 -4.81 17.28 12.80
CA HIS A 307 -4.45 18.19 11.70
C HIS A 307 -4.85 19.66 11.95
N LYS A 308 -5.80 19.95 12.85
CA LYS A 308 -6.08 21.35 13.25
C LYS A 308 -4.89 21.97 13.98
N PHE A 309 -4.12 21.17 14.70
CA PHE A 309 -2.95 21.63 15.47
C PHE A 309 -1.66 21.58 14.66
N HIS A 310 -1.58 20.66 13.71
CA HIS A 310 -0.42 20.52 12.83
C HIS A 310 -0.87 20.04 11.44
N PRO A 311 -0.98 20.95 10.45
CA PRO A 311 -1.53 20.64 9.13
C PRO A 311 -0.61 19.77 8.25
N ALA A 312 0.65 19.54 8.65
CA ALA A 312 1.53 18.65 7.91
C ALA A 312 1.09 17.18 8.06
N ASP A 313 1.40 16.36 7.05
CA ASP A 313 1.15 14.92 7.07
C ASP A 313 2.05 14.23 8.11
N ILE A 314 1.54 14.15 9.34
CA ILE A 314 2.19 13.42 10.44
C ILE A 314 1.55 12.06 10.64
N SER A 315 2.38 11.07 10.96
CA SER A 315 1.86 9.75 11.34
C SER A 315 1.39 9.79 12.78
N ILE A 316 0.18 9.30 13.01
CA ILE A 316 -0.31 9.01 14.35
C ILE A 316 -0.61 7.51 14.46
N GLN A 317 -0.64 7.01 15.69
CA GLN A 317 -1.02 5.63 15.97
C GLN A 317 -1.99 5.61 17.15
N ILE A 318 -3.07 4.85 17.03
CA ILE A 318 -4.08 4.70 18.07
C ILE A 318 -3.88 3.36 18.77
N HIS A 319 -3.75 3.38 20.06
CA HIS A 319 -3.69 2.18 20.89
C HIS A 319 -4.97 2.05 21.69
N LEU A 320 -5.56 0.85 21.65
CA LEU A 320 -6.71 0.50 22.45
C LEU A 320 -6.25 -0.47 23.55
N SER A 321 -6.62 -0.21 24.77
CA SER A 321 -6.28 -1.04 25.91
C SER A 321 -7.39 -1.00 26.96
N VAL A 322 -7.28 -1.86 27.97
CA VAL A 322 -8.14 -1.85 29.15
C VAL A 322 -7.30 -1.45 30.36
N ALA A 323 -7.75 -0.43 31.08
CA ALA A 323 -7.11 0.00 32.32
C ALA A 323 -7.35 -1.02 33.45
N LYS A 324 -6.57 -0.90 34.54
CA LYS A 324 -6.71 -1.77 35.73
C LYS A 324 -8.10 -1.73 36.35
N ASP A 325 -8.80 -0.62 36.20
CA ASP A 325 -10.17 -0.39 36.67
C ASP A 325 -11.24 -0.80 35.64
N THR A 326 -10.85 -1.59 34.63
CA THR A 326 -11.70 -2.14 33.57
C THR A 326 -12.21 -1.13 32.53
N ARG A 327 -11.87 0.15 32.63
CA ARG A 327 -12.23 1.14 31.61
C ARG A 327 -11.42 0.94 30.32
N GLU A 328 -12.07 1.12 29.18
CA GLU A 328 -11.35 1.16 27.92
C GLU A 328 -10.57 2.48 27.77
N VAL A 329 -9.40 2.40 27.15
CA VAL A 329 -8.51 3.53 26.96
C VAL A 329 -8.13 3.65 25.48
N ILE A 330 -8.35 4.84 24.92
CA ILE A 330 -7.78 5.26 23.66
C ILE A 330 -6.49 6.02 23.98
N THR A 331 -5.34 5.54 23.54
CA THR A 331 -4.08 6.28 23.60
C THR A 331 -3.67 6.70 22.19
N VAL A 332 -3.64 7.99 21.93
CA VAL A 332 -3.20 8.55 20.64
C VAL A 332 -1.72 8.88 20.75
N TRP A 333 -0.90 8.16 19.98
CA TRP A 333 0.53 8.44 19.85
C TRP A 333 0.75 9.46 18.74
N VAL A 334 1.44 10.54 19.08
CA VAL A 334 1.88 11.59 18.16
C VAL A 334 3.40 11.69 18.18
N PRO A 335 4.06 12.14 17.07
CA PRO A 335 5.52 12.21 17.04
C PRO A 335 6.08 13.19 18.05
N THR A 336 7.15 12.79 18.74
CA THR A 336 7.88 13.63 19.70
C THR A 336 8.42 14.91 19.06
N GLY A 337 8.31 16.03 19.76
CA GLY A 337 8.91 17.32 19.37
C GLY A 337 8.12 18.08 18.30
N ILE A 338 6.96 17.60 17.89
CA ILE A 338 6.06 18.29 16.95
C ILE A 338 5.12 19.26 17.65
N PHE A 339 4.67 18.90 18.84
CA PHE A 339 3.71 19.66 19.62
C PHE A 339 4.35 20.23 20.90
N SER A 340 4.01 21.44 21.27
CA SER A 340 4.36 21.95 22.60
C SER A 340 3.50 21.26 23.67
N PRO A 341 3.96 21.23 24.94
CA PRO A 341 3.17 20.64 26.04
C PRO A 341 1.77 21.25 26.20
N GLN A 342 1.60 22.52 25.83
CA GLN A 342 0.30 23.19 25.85
C GLN A 342 -0.59 22.69 24.71
N GLN A 343 -0.02 22.47 23.51
CA GLN A 343 -0.75 21.92 22.38
C GLN A 343 -1.18 20.46 22.63
N ILE A 344 -0.35 19.64 23.29
CA ILE A 344 -0.73 18.27 23.66
C ILE A 344 -1.96 18.26 24.58
N LYS A 345 -1.99 19.10 25.61
CA LYS A 345 -3.16 19.21 26.51
C LYS A 345 -4.41 19.68 25.78
N LEU A 346 -4.26 20.61 24.85
CA LEU A 346 -5.38 21.13 24.07
C LEU A 346 -5.88 20.10 23.07
N LEU A 347 -4.97 19.38 22.44
CA LEU A 347 -5.28 18.27 21.52
C LEU A 347 -6.04 17.15 22.25
N GLU A 348 -5.56 16.73 23.43
CA GLU A 348 -6.24 15.74 24.26
C GLU A 348 -7.66 16.18 24.64
N LYS A 349 -7.81 17.45 24.99
CA LYS A 349 -9.13 18.04 25.25
C LYS A 349 -10.03 17.97 24.01
N GLU A 350 -9.58 18.45 22.84
CA GLU A 350 -10.41 18.44 21.64
C GLU A 350 -10.75 17.02 21.15
N LEU A 351 -9.83 16.08 21.28
CA LEU A 351 -10.09 14.67 20.97
C LEU A 351 -11.13 14.08 21.93
N THR A 352 -11.10 14.47 23.20
CA THR A 352 -12.09 14.03 24.19
C THR A 352 -13.49 14.63 23.92
N GLU A 353 -13.59 15.75 23.22
CA GLU A 353 -14.86 16.37 22.82
C GLU A 353 -15.51 15.70 21.59
N ILE A 354 -14.86 14.72 20.96
CA ILE A 354 -15.51 13.87 19.95
C ILE A 354 -16.73 13.20 20.62
N PRO A 355 -17.95 13.32 20.05
CA PRO A 355 -19.20 12.96 20.74
C PRO A 355 -19.19 11.57 21.40
N ASP A 356 -18.76 10.55 20.69
CA ASP A 356 -18.75 9.17 21.16
C ASP A 356 -17.71 8.94 22.29
N ILE A 357 -16.57 9.63 22.21
CA ILE A 357 -15.53 9.60 23.25
C ILE A 357 -15.99 10.37 24.47
N TYR A 358 -16.60 11.54 24.25
CA TYR A 358 -17.13 12.37 25.31
C TYR A 358 -18.20 11.63 26.13
N GLU A 359 -19.16 10.98 25.45
CA GLU A 359 -20.22 10.22 26.10
C GLU A 359 -19.66 9.04 26.91
N SER A 360 -18.72 8.28 26.35
CA SER A 360 -18.02 7.19 27.05
C SER A 360 -17.32 7.67 28.32
N LYS A 361 -16.73 8.86 28.28
CA LYS A 361 -16.10 9.49 29.45
C LYS A 361 -17.12 9.92 30.51
N GLN A 362 -18.26 10.52 30.08
CA GLN A 362 -19.33 10.93 31.00
C GLN A 362 -19.94 9.74 31.73
N LEU A 363 -20.09 8.61 31.03
CA LEU A 363 -20.56 7.34 31.59
C LEU A 363 -19.48 6.62 32.42
N ASN A 364 -18.27 7.19 32.56
CA ASN A 364 -17.12 6.59 33.25
C ASN A 364 -16.74 5.19 32.73
N GLN A 365 -16.96 4.93 31.44
CA GLN A 365 -16.70 3.64 30.77
C GLN A 365 -15.34 3.62 30.08
N GLY A 366 -14.87 4.78 29.60
CA GLY A 366 -13.60 4.90 28.89
C GLY A 366 -13.04 6.33 28.95
N TYR A 367 -11.82 6.48 28.49
CA TYR A 367 -11.17 7.79 28.36
C TYR A 367 -10.10 7.78 27.29
N LEU A 368 -9.64 8.99 26.89
CA LEU A 368 -8.60 9.18 25.90
C LEU A 368 -7.41 9.92 26.51
N VAL A 369 -6.20 9.54 26.09
CA VAL A 369 -4.93 10.23 26.42
C VAL A 369 -4.10 10.43 25.16
N VAL A 370 -3.25 11.46 25.14
CA VAL A 370 -2.31 11.72 24.05
C VAL A 370 -0.88 11.57 24.57
N ASN A 371 -0.07 10.77 23.92
CA ASN A 371 1.32 10.54 24.25
C ASN A 371 2.24 10.95 23.10
N GLU A 372 3.31 11.69 23.42
CA GLU A 372 4.40 11.92 22.49
C GLU A 372 5.32 10.70 22.48
N VAL A 373 5.55 10.15 21.30
CA VAL A 373 6.34 8.93 21.11
C VAL A 373 7.24 9.11 19.89
N ASP A 374 8.50 8.69 20.02
CA ASP A 374 9.39 8.66 18.85
C ASP A 374 8.79 7.73 17.77
N PRO A 375 8.64 8.20 16.52
CA PRO A 375 8.09 7.39 15.43
C PRO A 375 8.80 6.05 15.19
N ILE A 376 10.03 5.89 15.66
CA ILE A 376 10.76 4.62 15.62
C ILE A 376 10.10 3.56 16.52
N GLN A 377 9.42 3.98 17.59
CA GLN A 377 8.73 3.12 18.55
C GLN A 377 7.31 2.74 18.09
N TYR A 378 6.82 3.35 17.00
CA TYR A 378 5.50 3.01 16.48
C TYR A 378 5.44 1.54 16.11
N ILE A 379 4.38 0.89 16.57
CA ILE A 379 4.15 -0.52 16.27
C ILE A 379 3.88 -0.65 14.77
N ARG A 380 4.64 -1.54 14.16
CA ARG A 380 4.58 -1.79 12.73
C ARG A 380 4.08 -3.21 12.49
N SER A 381 3.43 -3.38 11.38
CA SER A 381 3.16 -4.72 10.87
C SER A 381 4.50 -5.42 10.63
N VAL A 382 4.48 -6.75 10.55
CA VAL A 382 5.64 -7.55 10.12
C VAL A 382 6.24 -7.11 8.78
N ARG A 383 5.53 -6.27 8.01
CA ARG A 383 6.00 -5.65 6.76
C ARG A 383 6.58 -4.24 6.96
N GLY A 384 6.83 -3.82 8.18
CA GLY A 384 7.36 -2.49 8.47
C GLY A 384 6.34 -1.33 8.39
N LYS A 385 5.09 -1.56 7.94
CA LYS A 385 4.07 -0.51 7.89
C LYS A 385 3.60 -0.13 9.27
N ILE A 386 3.48 1.17 9.54
CA ILE A 386 2.83 1.65 10.75
C ILE A 386 1.39 1.11 10.80
N LEU A 387 1.03 0.48 11.91
CA LEU A 387 -0.36 0.12 12.19
C LEU A 387 -1.07 1.39 12.64
N TYR A 388 -2.15 1.74 11.98
CA TYR A 388 -2.96 2.90 12.38
C TYR A 388 -3.64 2.68 13.72
N ILE A 389 -4.05 1.45 13.98
CA ILE A 389 -4.71 1.02 15.21
C ILE A 389 -4.00 -0.23 15.73
N VAL A 390 -3.68 -0.22 17.03
CA VAL A 390 -3.13 -1.34 17.79
C VAL A 390 -4.14 -1.66 18.89
N ASP A 391 -4.80 -2.79 18.78
CA ASP A 391 -5.78 -3.24 19.78
C ASP A 391 -5.11 -4.22 20.74
N ASN A 392 -5.01 -3.84 22.00
CA ASN A 392 -4.41 -4.61 23.10
C ASN A 392 -5.44 -4.93 24.17
N ARG A 393 -6.72 -5.05 23.82
CA ARG A 393 -7.82 -5.29 24.77
C ARG A 393 -8.10 -6.76 25.05
N ASP A 394 -7.32 -7.68 24.48
CA ASP A 394 -7.45 -9.13 24.67
C ASP A 394 -6.85 -9.57 26.02
#